data_9cbd0f8e93fb3076b36c0b2e80d2e82f
#
_entry.id   9cbd0f8e93fb3076b36c0b2e80d2e82f
#
_cell.length_a   1.000
_cell.length_b   1.000
_cell.length_c   1.000
_cell.angle_alpha   90.00
_cell.angle_beta   90.00
_cell.angle_gamma   90.00
#
_symmetry.space_group_name_H-M   'P 1'
#
loop_
_entity.id
_entity.type
_entity.pdbx_description
1 polymer ?
#
loop_
_entity_poly.entity_id
_entity_poly.type
_entity_poly.pdbx_seq_one_letter_code
_entity_poly.pdbx_strand_id
1 'polypeptide(L)'
;MADPIESRVLIFDHNHAHRTALRDLFLKHHLQGIVAESESRLYEILNANIELGAIFISQTDESSRTKNYSLLRGLHFQRAELPIFFRLDSQKDVDELPDDLKALCAFVYSKEQMGHLDNAISKHIFSPFYPLSLIQHFQKISSEAITGLITKVDVDISVPYLVHDKIIYGQICSLIRLESDWCNGYMMLQAPEQDLISSVTSGRTPLQPASINFRSAHDVLGELTNLIWGQIKANILDAHDQGKQGLVAELPLILNENRKYITFGNTDPTLCLEYTLREKGTDNKLLEIHQKFLFTMTWRPRSYLESPADVENLLKQGDLVFL
;
A
#
# COMPACT_ATOMS: atom_id res chain seq x y z
N MET A 1 -1.30 -16.58 -13.31
CA MET A 1 -0.19 -16.12 -12.43
C MET A 1 -0.71 -14.87 -11.75
N ALA A 2 -0.66 -14.80 -10.42
CA ALA A 2 -0.99 -13.56 -9.73
C ALA A 2 0.12 -12.54 -10.03
N ASP A 3 -0.27 -11.31 -10.26
CA ASP A 3 0.68 -10.24 -10.55
C ASP A 3 1.56 -9.96 -9.31
N PRO A 4 2.86 -9.74 -9.49
CA PRO A 4 3.76 -9.47 -8.40
C PRO A 4 3.38 -8.16 -7.68
N ILE A 5 3.74 -8.05 -6.40
CA ILE A 5 3.52 -6.81 -5.65
C ILE A 5 4.42 -5.71 -6.22
N GLU A 6 3.83 -4.56 -6.47
CA GLU A 6 4.52 -3.38 -6.99
C GLU A 6 4.75 -2.31 -5.91
N SER A 7 5.63 -1.35 -6.20
CA SER A 7 5.73 -0.11 -5.43
C SER A 7 6.14 1.05 -6.32
N ARG A 8 5.63 2.24 -6.03
CA ARG A 8 6.00 3.47 -6.74
C ARG A 8 7.11 4.18 -5.98
N VAL A 9 8.14 4.63 -6.71
CA VAL A 9 9.28 5.31 -6.11
C VAL A 9 9.56 6.62 -6.83
N LEU A 10 9.90 7.65 -6.06
CA LEU A 10 10.26 8.95 -6.59
C LEU A 10 11.77 9.00 -6.85
N ILE A 11 12.18 9.45 -8.03
CA ILE A 11 13.57 9.53 -8.45
C ILE A 11 13.94 10.99 -8.70
N PHE A 12 14.95 11.46 -7.98
CA PHE A 12 15.58 12.75 -8.22
C PHE A 12 17.08 12.55 -8.40
N ASP A 13 17.47 12.27 -9.63
CA ASP A 13 18.86 12.03 -10.03
C ASP A 13 19.13 12.66 -11.40
N HIS A 14 20.10 13.55 -11.49
CA HIS A 14 20.47 14.20 -12.74
C HIS A 14 21.38 13.36 -13.63
N ASN A 15 21.95 12.28 -13.10
CA ASN A 15 22.84 11.39 -13.86
C ASN A 15 22.02 10.41 -14.70
N HIS A 16 21.96 10.66 -16.01
CA HIS A 16 21.20 9.82 -16.94
C HIS A 16 21.70 8.36 -16.98
N ALA A 17 23.00 8.14 -16.93
CA ALA A 17 23.56 6.77 -16.95
C ALA A 17 23.15 5.99 -15.68
N HIS A 18 23.14 6.67 -14.52
CA HIS A 18 22.67 6.04 -13.29
C HIS A 18 21.16 5.74 -13.32
N ARG A 19 20.34 6.67 -13.82
CA ARG A 19 18.89 6.40 -14.00
C ARG A 19 18.66 5.20 -14.91
N THR A 20 19.45 5.03 -15.96
CA THR A 20 19.37 3.87 -16.83
C THR A 20 19.73 2.57 -16.10
N ALA A 21 20.80 2.60 -15.28
CA ALA A 21 21.17 1.44 -14.46
C ALA A 21 20.12 1.08 -13.40
N LEU A 22 19.47 2.09 -12.80
CA LEU A 22 18.35 1.87 -11.87
C LEU A 22 17.13 1.23 -12.54
N ARG A 23 16.91 1.49 -13.83
CA ARG A 23 15.76 0.97 -14.56
C ARG A 23 15.71 -0.56 -14.56
N ASP A 24 16.82 -1.25 -14.83
CA ASP A 24 16.87 -2.70 -14.84
C ASP A 24 16.63 -3.28 -13.44
N LEU A 25 17.19 -2.62 -12.41
CA LEU A 25 16.97 -2.98 -11.03
C LEU A 25 15.50 -2.80 -10.62
N PHE A 26 14.87 -1.70 -11.05
CA PHE A 26 13.46 -1.43 -10.76
C PHE A 26 12.54 -2.42 -11.45
N LEU A 27 12.81 -2.80 -12.68
CA LEU A 27 12.05 -3.85 -13.36
C LEU A 27 12.14 -5.18 -12.63
N LYS A 28 13.33 -5.55 -12.14
CA LYS A 28 13.54 -6.77 -11.36
C LYS A 28 12.73 -6.79 -10.05
N HIS A 29 12.60 -5.64 -9.40
CA HIS A 29 11.88 -5.49 -8.13
C HIS A 29 10.44 -4.99 -8.28
N HIS A 30 9.89 -4.95 -9.49
CA HIS A 30 8.54 -4.42 -9.75
C HIS A 30 8.33 -3.00 -9.18
N LEU A 31 9.36 -2.14 -9.29
CA LEU A 31 9.30 -0.74 -8.90
C LEU A 31 8.92 0.13 -10.10
N GLN A 32 7.95 1.01 -9.88
CA GLN A 32 7.55 2.03 -10.85
C GLN A 32 8.23 3.36 -10.50
N GLY A 33 9.18 3.80 -11.32
CA GLY A 33 9.93 5.05 -11.09
C GLY A 33 9.21 6.28 -11.62
N ILE A 34 9.00 7.28 -10.77
CA ILE A 34 8.52 8.61 -11.13
C ILE A 34 9.70 9.57 -11.07
N VAL A 35 10.10 10.15 -12.20
CA VAL A 35 11.28 11.02 -12.28
C VAL A 35 10.87 12.48 -12.05
N ALA A 36 11.55 13.14 -11.10
CA ALA A 36 11.50 14.59 -10.92
C ALA A 36 12.73 15.23 -11.59
N GLU A 37 12.52 16.16 -12.51
CA GLU A 37 13.58 16.82 -13.27
C GLU A 37 14.12 18.08 -12.55
N SER A 38 13.39 18.58 -11.56
CA SER A 38 13.79 19.75 -10.76
C SER A 38 13.35 19.58 -9.31
N GLU A 39 13.96 20.36 -8.41
CA GLU A 39 13.62 20.38 -7.00
C GLU A 39 12.15 20.83 -6.77
N SER A 40 11.67 21.81 -7.54
CA SER A 40 10.24 22.20 -7.51
C SER A 40 9.35 21.03 -7.86
N ARG A 41 9.66 20.30 -8.93
CA ARG A 41 8.88 19.14 -9.37
C ARG A 41 8.94 17.99 -8.37
N LEU A 42 10.06 17.80 -7.70
CA LEU A 42 10.22 16.83 -6.60
C LEU A 42 9.20 17.10 -5.50
N TYR A 43 9.12 18.35 -5.01
CA TYR A 43 8.16 18.72 -3.96
C TYR A 43 6.70 18.69 -4.44
N GLU A 44 6.43 19.04 -5.69
CA GLU A 44 5.09 18.89 -6.27
C GLU A 44 4.63 17.43 -6.26
N ILE A 45 5.50 16.51 -6.69
CA ILE A 45 5.19 15.06 -6.69
C ILE A 45 5.01 14.55 -5.27
N LEU A 46 5.86 14.94 -4.32
CA LEU A 46 5.74 14.55 -2.91
C LEU A 46 4.41 15.01 -2.29
N ASN A 47 3.93 16.19 -2.71
CA ASN A 47 2.65 16.72 -2.22
C ASN A 47 1.43 16.11 -2.90
N ALA A 48 1.55 15.73 -4.18
CA ALA A 48 0.44 15.24 -4.99
C ALA A 48 0.37 13.71 -5.04
N ASN A 49 1.51 13.06 -5.03
CA ASN A 49 1.60 11.61 -5.17
C ASN A 49 1.86 10.96 -3.82
N ILE A 50 0.83 10.53 -3.25
CA ILE A 50 0.72 10.12 -1.87
C ILE A 50 1.13 8.67 -1.69
N GLU A 51 0.97 7.86 -2.73
CA GLU A 51 1.20 6.42 -2.71
C GLU A 51 2.60 6.07 -3.18
N LEU A 52 3.61 6.51 -2.41
CA LEU A 52 5.01 6.22 -2.64
C LEU A 52 5.55 5.19 -1.67
N GLY A 53 6.44 4.31 -2.14
CA GLY A 53 7.16 3.37 -1.30
C GLY A 53 8.56 3.83 -0.92
N ALA A 54 9.17 4.75 -1.68
CA ALA A 54 10.51 5.25 -1.40
C ALA A 54 10.86 6.50 -2.21
N ILE A 55 11.97 7.15 -1.83
CA ILE A 55 12.62 8.24 -2.58
C ILE A 55 14.06 7.83 -2.90
N PHE A 56 14.43 7.92 -4.18
CA PHE A 56 15.81 7.75 -4.66
C PHE A 56 16.35 9.12 -5.07
N ILE A 57 17.38 9.58 -4.39
CA ILE A 57 18.00 10.86 -4.69
C ILE A 57 19.51 10.71 -4.90
N SER A 58 20.09 11.62 -5.67
CA SER A 58 21.53 11.69 -5.88
C SER A 58 22.10 13.02 -5.42
N GLN A 59 23.37 13.01 -5.12
CA GLN A 59 24.16 14.23 -4.98
C GLN A 59 24.10 15.03 -6.29
N THR A 60 23.74 16.31 -6.21
CA THR A 60 23.52 17.15 -7.39
C THR A 60 24.80 17.76 -7.94
N ASP A 61 25.78 18.11 -7.05
CA ASP A 61 27.07 18.67 -7.40
C ASP A 61 28.03 18.56 -6.23
N GLU A 62 29.32 18.29 -6.48
CA GLU A 62 30.38 18.27 -5.45
C GLU A 62 30.49 19.61 -4.71
N SER A 63 30.27 20.74 -5.42
CA SER A 63 30.33 22.09 -4.87
C SER A 63 29.14 22.45 -3.96
N SER A 64 28.09 21.61 -3.91
CA SER A 64 26.81 21.93 -3.26
C SER A 64 26.47 21.00 -2.08
N ARG A 65 27.45 20.52 -1.32
CA ARG A 65 27.21 19.65 -0.15
C ARG A 65 26.13 20.22 0.79
N THR A 66 26.19 21.53 1.08
CA THR A 66 25.18 22.18 1.95
C THR A 66 23.77 22.11 1.37
N LYS A 67 23.63 22.25 0.03
CA LYS A 67 22.32 22.15 -0.64
C LYS A 67 21.76 20.75 -0.56
N ASN A 68 22.59 19.73 -0.81
CA ASN A 68 22.21 18.33 -0.69
C ASN A 68 21.74 17.98 0.73
N TYR A 69 22.43 18.48 1.75
CA TYR A 69 22.07 18.28 3.14
C TYR A 69 20.74 18.95 3.53
N SER A 70 20.52 20.18 3.00
CA SER A 70 19.25 20.88 3.17
C SER A 70 18.10 20.15 2.49
N LEU A 71 18.33 19.60 1.30
CA LEU A 71 17.37 18.80 0.57
C LEU A 71 16.97 17.54 1.37
N LEU A 72 17.96 16.77 1.86
CA LEU A 72 17.69 15.57 2.69
C LEU A 72 16.84 15.89 3.91
N ARG A 73 17.20 16.94 4.66
CA ARG A 73 16.43 17.38 5.82
C ARG A 73 15.02 17.82 5.44
N GLY A 74 14.88 18.54 4.32
CA GLY A 74 13.57 18.97 3.81
C GLY A 74 12.66 17.80 3.43
N LEU A 75 13.21 16.82 2.73
CA LEU A 75 12.48 15.59 2.36
C LEU A 75 12.03 14.82 3.59
N HIS A 76 12.94 14.58 4.52
CA HIS A 76 12.62 13.87 5.75
C HIS A 76 11.62 14.65 6.63
N PHE A 77 11.73 15.98 6.68
CA PHE A 77 10.75 16.79 7.41
C PHE A 77 9.36 16.70 6.82
N GLN A 78 9.27 16.64 5.48
CA GLN A 78 7.98 16.59 4.78
C GLN A 78 7.36 15.20 4.79
N ARG A 79 8.18 14.15 4.62
CA ARG A 79 7.77 12.76 4.46
C ARG A 79 8.73 11.82 5.22
N ALA A 80 8.71 11.93 6.56
CA ALA A 80 9.61 11.18 7.43
C ALA A 80 9.42 9.65 7.34
N GLU A 81 8.25 9.21 6.90
CA GLU A 81 7.90 7.80 6.73
C GLU A 81 8.50 7.16 5.47
N LEU A 82 8.88 7.96 4.45
CA LEU A 82 9.43 7.42 3.21
C LEU A 82 10.91 7.06 3.38
N PRO A 83 11.30 5.81 3.07
CA PRO A 83 12.71 5.45 3.05
C PRO A 83 13.45 6.21 1.95
N ILE A 84 14.53 6.90 2.32
CA ILE A 84 15.37 7.67 1.41
C ILE A 84 16.60 6.84 1.04
N PHE A 85 16.81 6.61 -0.25
CA PHE A 85 18.00 6.00 -0.83
C PHE A 85 18.86 7.11 -1.41
N PHE A 86 20.00 7.40 -0.78
CA PHE A 86 20.86 8.52 -1.15
C PHE A 86 22.14 8.06 -1.84
N ARG A 87 22.30 8.45 -3.10
CA ARG A 87 23.50 8.17 -3.89
C ARG A 87 24.51 9.30 -3.77
N LEU A 88 25.74 8.94 -3.48
CA LEU A 88 26.91 9.80 -3.51
C LEU A 88 27.85 9.40 -4.65
N ASP A 89 28.75 10.30 -5.04
CA ASP A 89 29.60 10.07 -6.21
C ASP A 89 30.73 9.09 -5.93
N SER A 90 31.24 9.03 -4.70
CA SER A 90 32.32 8.14 -4.31
C SER A 90 32.12 7.50 -2.95
N GLN A 91 32.85 6.41 -2.68
CA GLN A 91 32.86 5.77 -1.35
C GLN A 91 33.39 6.73 -0.27
N LYS A 92 34.35 7.59 -0.59
CA LYS A 92 34.85 8.59 0.33
C LYS A 92 33.76 9.56 0.78
N ASP A 93 32.87 9.97 -0.12
CA ASP A 93 31.75 10.87 0.24
C ASP A 93 30.75 10.14 1.14
N VAL A 94 30.54 8.83 0.96
CA VAL A 94 29.71 8.00 1.86
C VAL A 94 30.32 7.96 3.26
N ASP A 95 31.63 7.77 3.37
CA ASP A 95 32.34 7.68 4.64
C ASP A 95 32.35 9.04 5.37
N GLU A 96 32.51 10.13 4.63
CA GLU A 96 32.52 11.51 5.15
C GLU A 96 31.14 12.11 5.43
N LEU A 97 30.04 11.42 5.05
CA LEU A 97 28.69 11.92 5.32
C LEU A 97 28.44 11.98 6.84
N PRO A 98 27.96 13.12 7.38
CA PRO A 98 27.63 13.25 8.79
C PRO A 98 26.62 12.20 9.27
N ASP A 99 26.79 11.69 10.49
CA ASP A 99 25.95 10.60 11.02
C ASP A 99 24.48 11.03 11.20
N ASP A 100 24.23 12.31 11.51
CA ASP A 100 22.88 12.86 11.58
C ASP A 100 22.14 12.80 10.23
N LEU A 101 22.88 12.92 9.13
CA LEU A 101 22.31 12.80 7.78
C LEU A 101 22.22 11.34 7.33
N LYS A 102 23.17 10.48 7.71
CA LYS A 102 23.05 9.04 7.47
C LYS A 102 21.79 8.49 8.13
N ALA A 103 21.46 8.96 9.34
CA ALA A 103 20.29 8.54 10.08
C ALA A 103 18.95 8.92 9.41
N LEU A 104 18.93 9.93 8.51
CA LEU A 104 17.75 10.27 7.72
C LEU A 104 17.53 9.37 6.51
N CYS A 105 18.53 8.56 6.15
CA CYS A 105 18.52 7.71 4.97
C CYS A 105 18.31 6.25 5.35
N ALA A 106 17.45 5.55 4.63
CA ALA A 106 17.32 4.11 4.74
C ALA A 106 18.58 3.39 4.19
N PHE A 107 19.18 3.97 3.14
CA PHE A 107 20.38 3.45 2.53
C PHE A 107 21.20 4.57 1.85
N VAL A 108 22.50 4.62 2.14
CA VAL A 108 23.46 5.51 1.48
C VAL A 108 24.44 4.66 0.69
N TYR A 109 24.72 5.03 -0.55
CA TYR A 109 25.58 4.24 -1.44
C TYR A 109 26.34 5.08 -2.44
N SER A 110 27.45 4.53 -2.94
CA SER A 110 28.22 5.07 -4.06
C SER A 110 27.90 4.31 -5.36
N LYS A 111 28.43 4.80 -6.48
CA LYS A 111 28.28 4.14 -7.79
C LYS A 111 28.79 2.70 -7.78
N GLU A 112 29.85 2.42 -7.01
CA GLU A 112 30.48 1.12 -6.90
C GLU A 112 29.63 0.12 -6.11
N GLN A 113 28.68 0.60 -5.32
CA GLN A 113 27.87 -0.20 -4.41
C GLN A 113 26.47 -0.55 -4.94
N MET A 114 26.22 -0.37 -6.24
CA MET A 114 24.94 -0.69 -6.87
C MET A 114 24.45 -2.13 -6.58
N GLY A 115 25.38 -3.09 -6.46
CA GLY A 115 25.02 -4.47 -6.12
C GLY A 115 24.38 -4.65 -4.73
N HIS A 116 24.56 -3.72 -3.82
CA HIS A 116 23.94 -3.78 -2.49
C HIS A 116 22.51 -3.22 -2.45
N LEU A 117 22.09 -2.49 -3.50
CA LEU A 117 20.75 -1.92 -3.61
C LEU A 117 19.66 -3.02 -3.62
N ASP A 118 19.92 -4.17 -4.20
CA ASP A 118 19.03 -5.33 -4.23
C ASP A 118 18.50 -5.67 -2.82
N ASN A 119 19.44 -5.86 -1.89
CA ASN A 119 19.10 -6.19 -0.51
C ASN A 119 18.45 -5.02 0.23
N ALA A 120 18.89 -3.79 -0.04
CA ALA A 120 18.35 -2.60 0.58
C ALA A 120 16.90 -2.35 0.13
N ILE A 121 16.58 -2.52 -1.15
CA ILE A 121 15.22 -2.44 -1.70
C ILE A 121 14.33 -3.48 -1.03
N SER A 122 14.75 -4.74 -1.01
CA SER A 122 13.99 -5.83 -0.37
C SER A 122 13.74 -5.57 1.10
N LYS A 123 14.73 -5.02 1.81
CA LYS A 123 14.63 -4.73 3.24
C LYS A 123 13.74 -3.53 3.56
N HIS A 124 13.82 -2.46 2.80
CA HIS A 124 13.21 -1.17 3.17
C HIS A 124 11.92 -0.86 2.42
N ILE A 125 11.68 -1.48 1.25
CA ILE A 125 10.45 -1.24 0.47
C ILE A 125 9.50 -2.42 0.58
N PHE A 126 10.01 -3.66 0.55
CA PHE A 126 9.19 -4.88 0.54
C PHE A 126 9.17 -5.64 1.88
N SER A 127 9.46 -4.98 2.99
CA SER A 127 9.23 -5.53 4.33
C SER A 127 7.99 -4.85 4.95
N PRO A 128 7.07 -5.60 5.59
CA PRO A 128 7.01 -7.05 5.75
C PRO A 128 6.70 -7.80 4.45
N PHE A 129 7.07 -9.09 4.43
CA PHE A 129 6.75 -9.99 3.33
C PHE A 129 5.28 -10.44 3.42
N TYR A 130 4.52 -10.25 2.36
CA TYR A 130 3.14 -10.72 2.24
C TYR A 130 3.10 -11.98 1.37
N PRO A 131 2.68 -13.15 1.92
CA PRO A 131 2.49 -14.36 1.11
C PRO A 131 1.48 -14.11 -0.02
N LEU A 132 1.79 -14.58 -1.22
CA LEU A 132 0.94 -14.38 -2.40
C LEU A 132 -0.46 -14.97 -2.20
N SER A 133 -0.55 -16.15 -1.61
CA SER A 133 -1.83 -16.80 -1.26
C SER A 133 -2.68 -15.93 -0.33
N LEU A 134 -2.09 -15.25 0.64
CA LEU A 134 -2.80 -14.33 1.51
C LEU A 134 -3.38 -13.16 0.72
N ILE A 135 -2.60 -12.58 -0.19
CA ILE A 135 -3.05 -11.47 -1.05
C ILE A 135 -4.23 -11.93 -1.93
N GLN A 136 -4.10 -13.09 -2.55
CA GLN A 136 -5.17 -13.68 -3.37
C GLN A 136 -6.45 -13.92 -2.58
N HIS A 137 -6.33 -14.38 -1.33
CA HIS A 137 -7.48 -14.53 -0.43
C HIS A 137 -8.15 -13.18 -0.13
N PHE A 138 -7.36 -12.15 0.18
CA PHE A 138 -7.91 -10.80 0.39
C PHE A 138 -8.62 -10.27 -0.86
N GLN A 139 -8.03 -10.40 -2.03
CA GLN A 139 -8.63 -9.97 -3.30
C GLN A 139 -9.94 -10.70 -3.58
N LYS A 140 -9.96 -12.02 -3.42
CA LYS A 140 -11.15 -12.84 -3.64
C LYS A 140 -12.28 -12.46 -2.69
N ILE A 141 -12.00 -12.45 -1.37
CA ILE A 141 -12.99 -12.12 -0.34
C ILE A 141 -13.57 -10.72 -0.58
N SER A 142 -12.72 -9.74 -0.87
CA SER A 142 -13.17 -8.37 -1.06
C SER A 142 -13.98 -8.21 -2.35
N SER A 143 -13.56 -8.83 -3.44
CA SER A 143 -14.31 -8.82 -4.71
C SER A 143 -15.69 -9.47 -4.57
N GLU A 144 -15.80 -10.61 -3.86
CA GLU A 144 -17.07 -11.27 -3.59
C GLU A 144 -17.98 -10.40 -2.71
N ALA A 145 -17.45 -9.76 -1.67
CA ALA A 145 -18.23 -8.85 -0.82
C ALA A 145 -18.70 -7.60 -1.59
N ILE A 146 -17.82 -7.01 -2.42
CA ILE A 146 -18.17 -5.85 -3.25
C ILE A 146 -19.30 -6.20 -4.21
N THR A 147 -19.17 -7.29 -4.97
CA THR A 147 -20.19 -7.70 -5.96
C THR A 147 -21.50 -8.17 -5.30
N GLY A 148 -21.42 -8.66 -4.06
CA GLY A 148 -22.59 -9.03 -3.25
C GLY A 148 -23.37 -7.82 -2.75
N LEU A 149 -22.69 -6.72 -2.39
CA LEU A 149 -23.32 -5.51 -1.89
C LEU A 149 -23.68 -4.52 -3.00
N ILE A 150 -22.81 -4.34 -3.99
CA ILE A 150 -22.99 -3.39 -5.10
C ILE A 150 -23.29 -4.20 -6.36
N THR A 151 -24.53 -4.12 -6.83
CA THR A 151 -25.02 -4.93 -7.95
C THR A 151 -24.84 -4.24 -9.30
N LYS A 152 -24.90 -5.01 -10.38
CA LYS A 152 -24.79 -4.53 -11.77
C LYS A 152 -23.44 -3.86 -12.06
N VAL A 153 -22.38 -4.38 -11.46
CA VAL A 153 -21.00 -3.92 -11.66
C VAL A 153 -20.12 -5.08 -12.11
N ASP A 154 -19.08 -4.74 -12.85
CA ASP A 154 -17.89 -5.54 -13.08
C ASP A 154 -16.77 -4.95 -12.22
N VAL A 155 -15.93 -5.79 -11.61
CA VAL A 155 -14.86 -5.38 -10.70
C VAL A 155 -13.52 -5.74 -11.31
N ASP A 156 -12.73 -4.71 -11.62
CA ASP A 156 -11.34 -4.84 -12.02
C ASP A 156 -10.46 -4.70 -10.77
N ILE A 157 -9.54 -5.62 -10.57
CA ILE A 157 -8.60 -5.62 -9.45
C ILE A 157 -7.25 -5.21 -9.99
N SER A 158 -6.69 -4.14 -9.47
CA SER A 158 -5.34 -3.68 -9.83
C SER A 158 -4.26 -4.57 -9.21
N VAL A 159 -3.04 -4.49 -9.76
CA VAL A 159 -1.87 -5.15 -9.16
C VAL A 159 -1.69 -4.67 -7.72
N PRO A 160 -1.48 -5.59 -6.75
CA PRO A 160 -1.22 -5.22 -5.36
C PRO A 160 0.05 -4.37 -5.25
N TYR A 161 0.04 -3.35 -4.38
CA TYR A 161 1.20 -2.49 -4.22
C TYR A 161 1.48 -2.12 -2.76
N LEU A 162 2.74 -1.78 -2.48
CA LEU A 162 3.19 -1.36 -1.16
C LEU A 162 3.48 0.15 -1.13
N VAL A 163 3.06 0.77 -0.05
CA VAL A 163 3.30 2.19 0.20
C VAL A 163 3.83 2.42 1.62
N HIS A 164 4.65 3.46 1.76
CA HIS A 164 4.95 4.08 3.05
C HIS A 164 4.20 5.40 3.11
N ASP A 165 3.08 5.43 3.80
CA ASP A 165 2.20 6.58 3.69
C ASP A 165 1.40 6.93 4.95
N LYS A 166 0.99 8.22 5.01
CA LYS A 166 0.05 8.80 5.97
C LYS A 166 -1.32 8.91 5.31
N ILE A 167 -2.33 8.33 5.72
CA ILE A 167 -3.25 7.61 4.87
C ILE A 167 -4.69 8.07 4.79
N ILE A 168 -5.09 9.31 4.86
CA ILE A 168 -6.45 9.69 4.50
C ILE A 168 -6.46 10.92 3.60
N TYR A 169 -7.02 10.80 2.40
CA TYR A 169 -6.97 11.81 1.36
C TYR A 169 -8.34 12.27 0.92
N GLY A 170 -9.07 12.96 1.80
CA GLY A 170 -10.34 13.57 1.43
C GLY A 170 -11.43 12.60 0.97
N GLN A 171 -11.32 11.33 1.34
CA GLN A 171 -12.28 10.26 1.06
C GLN A 171 -12.89 9.76 2.37
N ILE A 172 -14.06 9.13 2.29
CA ILE A 172 -14.56 8.41 3.46
C ILE A 172 -13.69 7.19 3.70
N CYS A 173 -13.32 6.98 4.95
CA CYS A 173 -12.59 5.82 5.40
C CYS A 173 -13.38 5.04 6.41
N SER A 174 -13.36 3.72 6.29
CA SER A 174 -13.79 2.78 7.29
C SER A 174 -12.59 1.98 7.77
N LEU A 175 -12.44 1.82 9.08
CA LEU A 175 -11.31 1.16 9.72
C LEU A 175 -11.81 0.08 10.66
N ILE A 176 -11.26 -1.12 10.56
CA ILE A 176 -11.56 -2.23 11.46
C ILE A 176 -10.27 -2.95 11.89
N ARG A 177 -10.23 -3.40 13.14
CA ARG A 177 -9.07 -4.12 13.68
C ARG A 177 -9.04 -5.56 13.18
N LEU A 178 -7.84 -6.01 12.81
CA LEU A 178 -7.50 -7.41 12.54
C LEU A 178 -6.59 -7.91 13.65
N GLU A 179 -6.99 -8.99 14.32
CA GLU A 179 -6.23 -9.58 15.41
C GLU A 179 -6.25 -11.10 15.31
N SER A 180 -5.06 -11.70 15.35
CA SER A 180 -4.84 -13.13 15.40
C SER A 180 -3.49 -13.43 16.03
N ASP A 181 -3.15 -14.71 16.20
CA ASP A 181 -1.85 -15.11 16.74
C ASP A 181 -0.68 -14.73 15.82
N TRP A 182 -0.92 -14.52 14.52
CA TRP A 182 0.12 -14.25 13.53
C TRP A 182 0.10 -12.81 12.98
N CYS A 183 -0.97 -12.06 13.17
CA CYS A 183 -1.00 -10.63 12.79
C CYS A 183 -1.82 -9.80 13.77
N ASN A 184 -1.44 -8.54 13.89
CA ASN A 184 -2.18 -7.52 14.62
C ASN A 184 -2.07 -6.21 13.86
N GLY A 185 -3.21 -5.63 13.52
CA GLY A 185 -3.25 -4.41 12.73
C GLY A 185 -4.65 -3.99 12.39
N TYR A 186 -4.78 -3.32 11.26
CA TYR A 186 -6.05 -2.77 10.80
C TYR A 186 -6.24 -3.04 9.32
N MET A 187 -7.50 -3.24 8.93
CA MET A 187 -7.95 -3.12 7.55
C MET A 187 -8.69 -1.79 7.41
N MET A 188 -8.38 -1.06 6.35
CA MET A 188 -9.03 0.20 6.01
C MET A 188 -9.61 0.11 4.61
N LEU A 189 -10.85 0.56 4.45
CA LEU A 189 -11.46 0.83 3.14
C LEU A 189 -11.61 2.33 2.95
N GLN A 190 -11.30 2.80 1.75
CA GLN A 190 -11.46 4.19 1.34
C GLN A 190 -12.24 4.25 0.03
N ALA A 191 -13.14 5.22 -0.08
CA ALA A 191 -13.87 5.46 -1.31
C ALA A 191 -14.32 6.93 -1.40
N PRO A 192 -14.54 7.48 -2.60
CA PRO A 192 -15.13 8.79 -2.79
C PRO A 192 -16.58 8.81 -2.29
N GLU A 193 -16.91 9.80 -1.46
CA GLU A 193 -18.25 9.93 -0.85
C GLU A 193 -19.34 10.04 -1.92
N GLN A 194 -19.12 10.85 -2.93
CA GLN A 194 -20.11 11.10 -3.98
C GLN A 194 -20.42 9.86 -4.83
N ASP A 195 -19.42 9.02 -5.07
CA ASP A 195 -19.57 7.79 -5.86
C ASP A 195 -20.38 6.74 -5.06
N LEU A 196 -20.16 6.66 -3.74
CA LEU A 196 -20.97 5.83 -2.86
C LEU A 196 -22.42 6.30 -2.81
N ILE A 197 -22.66 7.62 -2.66
CA ILE A 197 -24.00 8.20 -2.71
C ILE A 197 -24.67 7.90 -4.07
N SER A 198 -23.92 8.03 -5.17
CA SER A 198 -24.40 7.73 -6.52
C SER A 198 -24.81 6.26 -6.68
N SER A 199 -24.06 5.34 -6.05
CA SER A 199 -24.38 3.91 -6.05
C SER A 199 -25.69 3.60 -5.32
N VAL A 200 -25.97 4.29 -4.21
CA VAL A 200 -27.26 4.21 -3.51
C VAL A 200 -28.39 4.80 -4.34
N THR A 201 -28.17 6.02 -4.87
CA THR A 201 -29.18 6.75 -5.67
C THR A 201 -29.61 5.97 -6.92
N SER A 202 -28.68 5.29 -7.56
CA SER A 202 -28.93 4.47 -8.75
C SER A 202 -29.53 3.09 -8.44
N GLY A 203 -29.83 2.78 -7.16
CA GLY A 203 -30.40 1.50 -6.76
C GLY A 203 -29.47 0.31 -6.99
N ARG A 204 -28.16 0.53 -6.88
CA ARG A 204 -27.14 -0.53 -7.01
C ARG A 204 -26.85 -1.24 -5.70
N THR A 205 -27.31 -0.71 -4.58
CA THR A 205 -27.17 -1.31 -3.25
C THR A 205 -28.52 -1.75 -2.70
N PRO A 206 -28.59 -2.76 -1.83
CA PRO A 206 -29.84 -3.17 -1.17
C PRO A 206 -30.30 -2.16 -0.11
N LEU A 207 -29.46 -1.22 0.27
CA LEU A 207 -29.76 -0.19 1.25
C LEU A 207 -30.78 0.81 0.68
N GLN A 208 -31.91 0.96 1.37
CA GLN A 208 -32.98 1.88 1.02
C GLN A 208 -33.18 2.90 2.15
N PRO A 209 -32.29 3.89 2.29
CA PRO A 209 -32.45 4.88 3.35
C PRO A 209 -33.66 5.76 3.09
N ALA A 210 -34.31 6.21 4.15
CA ALA A 210 -35.47 7.13 4.06
C ALA A 210 -35.11 8.47 3.41
N SER A 211 -33.85 8.86 3.47
CA SER A 211 -33.26 10.00 2.75
C SER A 211 -31.86 9.68 2.31
N ILE A 212 -31.52 10.00 1.06
CA ILE A 212 -30.16 9.81 0.53
C ILE A 212 -29.33 11.03 0.90
N ASN A 213 -28.29 10.81 1.69
CA ASN A 213 -27.35 11.84 2.17
C ASN A 213 -25.98 11.21 2.49
N PHE A 214 -25.07 11.96 3.10
CA PHE A 214 -23.73 11.48 3.49
C PHE A 214 -23.74 10.23 4.38
N ARG A 215 -24.78 10.03 5.20
CA ARG A 215 -24.92 8.82 6.03
C ARG A 215 -25.12 7.56 5.18
N SER A 216 -25.78 7.71 4.03
CA SER A 216 -25.96 6.57 3.11
C SER A 216 -24.62 6.04 2.58
N ALA A 217 -23.65 6.92 2.34
CA ALA A 217 -22.29 6.51 1.98
C ALA A 217 -21.57 5.81 3.15
N HIS A 218 -21.75 6.31 4.38
CA HIS A 218 -21.22 5.67 5.59
C HIS A 218 -21.80 4.27 5.79
N ASP A 219 -23.12 4.11 5.60
CA ASP A 219 -23.80 2.83 5.77
C ASP A 219 -23.31 1.79 4.74
N VAL A 220 -23.12 2.21 3.48
CA VAL A 220 -22.56 1.33 2.42
C VAL A 220 -21.14 0.90 2.76
N LEU A 221 -20.27 1.85 3.09
CA LEU A 221 -18.86 1.54 3.38
C LEU A 221 -18.70 0.73 4.66
N GLY A 222 -19.50 1.03 5.68
CA GLY A 222 -19.53 0.29 6.93
C GLY A 222 -20.01 -1.15 6.74
N GLU A 223 -21.08 -1.36 5.98
CA GLU A 223 -21.59 -2.70 5.66
C GLU A 223 -20.58 -3.50 4.84
N LEU A 224 -19.97 -2.89 3.81
CA LEU A 224 -18.92 -3.54 3.03
C LEU A 224 -17.73 -3.95 3.91
N THR A 225 -17.32 -3.07 4.82
CA THR A 225 -16.22 -3.37 5.76
C THR A 225 -16.55 -4.55 6.64
N ASN A 226 -17.77 -4.61 7.17
CA ASN A 226 -18.24 -5.73 8.01
C ASN A 226 -18.29 -7.03 7.22
N LEU A 227 -18.78 -7.02 5.99
CA LEU A 227 -18.84 -8.20 5.13
C LEU A 227 -17.45 -8.76 4.85
N ILE A 228 -16.51 -7.89 4.45
CA ILE A 228 -15.12 -8.29 4.18
C ILE A 228 -14.46 -8.80 5.46
N TRP A 229 -14.58 -8.06 6.56
CA TRP A 229 -14.00 -8.45 7.85
C TRP A 229 -14.53 -9.81 8.34
N GLY A 230 -15.84 -10.03 8.27
CA GLY A 230 -16.45 -11.29 8.67
C GLY A 230 -15.90 -12.48 7.88
N GLN A 231 -15.72 -12.32 6.58
CA GLN A 231 -15.13 -13.37 5.73
C GLN A 231 -13.63 -13.56 5.99
N ILE A 232 -12.85 -12.48 6.15
CA ILE A 232 -11.43 -12.57 6.52
C ILE A 232 -11.30 -13.30 7.85
N LYS A 233 -12.11 -12.92 8.85
CA LYS A 233 -12.09 -13.57 10.15
C LYS A 233 -12.37 -15.07 10.03
N ALA A 234 -13.47 -15.44 9.41
CA ALA A 234 -13.89 -16.84 9.30
C ALA A 234 -12.92 -17.70 8.48
N ASN A 235 -12.38 -17.19 7.38
CA ASN A 235 -11.61 -17.98 6.44
C ASN A 235 -10.08 -17.91 6.66
N ILE A 236 -9.59 -16.84 7.30
CA ILE A 236 -8.15 -16.58 7.41
C ILE A 236 -7.71 -16.52 8.88
N LEU A 237 -8.39 -15.78 9.74
CA LEU A 237 -7.97 -15.58 11.12
C LEU A 237 -8.37 -16.74 12.03
N ASP A 238 -9.65 -17.13 12.01
CA ASP A 238 -10.18 -18.17 12.88
C ASP A 238 -9.87 -19.60 12.39
N ALA A 239 -9.56 -19.78 11.12
CA ALA A 239 -9.19 -21.09 10.56
C ALA A 239 -7.97 -21.72 11.25
N HIS A 240 -7.17 -20.92 11.94
CA HIS A 240 -5.93 -21.31 12.61
C HIS A 240 -6.02 -21.23 14.15
N ASP A 241 -7.11 -20.70 14.69
CA ASP A 241 -7.27 -20.45 16.12
C ASP A 241 -8.07 -21.57 16.79
N GLN A 242 -7.36 -22.65 17.17
CA GLN A 242 -7.96 -23.76 17.92
C GLN A 242 -8.15 -23.38 19.40
N GLY A 243 -9.07 -22.49 19.73
CA GLY A 243 -9.53 -22.43 21.11
C GLY A 243 -9.79 -21.09 21.79
N LYS A 244 -9.72 -19.98 21.15
CA LYS A 244 -10.14 -18.70 21.76
C LYS A 244 -11.53 -18.27 21.25
N GLN A 245 -12.55 -18.75 21.93
CA GLN A 245 -13.91 -18.22 21.79
C GLN A 245 -14.03 -16.89 22.54
N GLY A 246 -14.10 -15.83 21.80
CA GLY A 246 -14.43 -14.50 22.29
C GLY A 246 -14.75 -13.60 21.11
N LEU A 247 -15.90 -13.85 20.46
CA LEU A 247 -16.43 -12.98 19.41
C LEU A 247 -16.86 -11.65 20.02
N VAL A 248 -15.96 -10.69 20.12
CA VAL A 248 -16.33 -9.28 20.19
C VAL A 248 -16.57 -8.84 18.76
N ALA A 249 -17.84 -8.63 18.39
CA ALA A 249 -18.15 -7.98 17.12
C ALA A 249 -17.60 -6.56 17.20
N GLU A 250 -16.52 -6.28 16.49
CA GLU A 250 -15.99 -4.93 16.39
C GLU A 250 -16.80 -4.17 15.34
N LEU A 251 -17.27 -2.98 15.71
CA LEU A 251 -17.91 -2.07 14.76
C LEU A 251 -16.82 -1.27 14.05
N PRO A 252 -16.90 -1.11 12.70
CA PRO A 252 -15.92 -0.33 11.98
C PRO A 252 -15.96 1.13 12.40
N LEU A 253 -14.78 1.71 12.62
CA LEU A 253 -14.63 3.15 12.78
C LEU A 253 -14.71 3.79 11.39
N ILE A 254 -15.64 4.74 11.22
CA ILE A 254 -15.77 5.50 9.97
C ILE A 254 -15.26 6.91 10.17
N LEU A 255 -14.31 7.30 9.31
CA LEU A 255 -13.71 8.62 9.31
C LEU A 255 -14.04 9.33 7.99
N ASN A 256 -14.46 10.57 8.10
CA ASN A 256 -14.65 11.49 6.98
C ASN A 256 -13.80 12.73 7.23
N GLU A 257 -12.62 12.76 6.63
CA GLU A 257 -11.65 13.82 6.86
C GLU A 257 -11.17 14.43 5.55
N ASN A 258 -11.79 15.52 5.16
CA ASN A 258 -11.63 16.12 3.82
C ASN A 258 -10.26 16.75 3.52
N ARG A 259 -9.30 16.78 4.42
CA ARG A 259 -7.97 17.40 4.13
C ARG A 259 -6.89 17.10 5.18
N LYS A 260 -7.10 16.16 6.08
CA LYS A 260 -6.12 15.85 7.12
C LYS A 260 -5.63 14.42 7.00
N TYR A 261 -4.43 14.18 7.52
CA TYR A 261 -3.87 12.85 7.58
C TYR A 261 -4.23 12.19 8.90
N ILE A 262 -4.35 10.87 8.88
CA ILE A 262 -4.26 10.04 10.07
C ILE A 262 -3.06 9.12 9.90
N THR A 263 -2.19 9.09 10.90
CA THR A 263 -1.07 8.13 10.95
C THR A 263 -1.34 7.14 12.08
N PHE A 264 -1.05 5.88 11.82
CA PHE A 264 -1.22 4.78 12.78
C PHE A 264 0.09 4.46 13.53
N GLY A 265 1.14 5.25 13.34
CA GLY A 265 2.45 5.04 13.98
C GLY A 265 3.18 3.78 13.50
N ASN A 266 2.72 3.17 12.41
CA ASN A 266 3.38 2.02 11.80
C ASN A 266 4.51 2.51 10.89
N THR A 267 5.68 1.89 11.02
CA THR A 267 6.86 2.13 10.16
C THR A 267 6.95 1.13 9.01
N ASP A 268 6.15 0.05 9.06
CA ASP A 268 6.16 -0.97 8.03
C ASP A 268 5.34 -0.54 6.81
N PRO A 269 5.70 -1.03 5.61
CA PRO A 269 4.92 -0.77 4.41
C PRO A 269 3.49 -1.30 4.53
N THR A 270 2.56 -0.52 4.01
CA THR A 270 1.14 -0.85 3.95
C THR A 270 0.83 -1.58 2.65
N LEU A 271 0.20 -2.75 2.72
CA LEU A 271 -0.33 -3.44 1.55
C LEU A 271 -1.60 -2.76 1.08
N CYS A 272 -1.62 -2.39 -0.19
CA CYS A 272 -2.75 -1.73 -0.84
C CYS A 272 -3.32 -2.62 -1.96
N LEU A 273 -4.64 -2.73 -1.97
CA LEU A 273 -5.43 -3.33 -3.04
C LEU A 273 -6.42 -2.28 -3.55
N GLU A 274 -6.61 -2.23 -4.86
CA GLU A 274 -7.50 -1.27 -5.49
C GLU A 274 -8.52 -2.01 -6.36
N TYR A 275 -9.78 -1.63 -6.23
CA TYR A 275 -10.92 -2.20 -6.94
C TYR A 275 -11.61 -1.10 -7.74
N THR A 276 -11.59 -1.19 -9.07
CA THR A 276 -12.34 -0.31 -9.94
C THR A 276 -13.66 -0.98 -10.32
N LEU A 277 -14.77 -0.38 -9.93
CA LEU A 277 -16.11 -0.84 -10.28
C LEU A 277 -16.58 -0.13 -11.53
N ARG A 278 -16.93 -0.91 -12.55
CA ARG A 278 -17.51 -0.42 -13.81
C ARG A 278 -18.96 -0.83 -13.92
N GLU A 279 -19.74 -0.09 -14.64
CA GLU A 279 -21.09 -0.48 -15.00
C GLU A 279 -21.06 -1.75 -15.85
N LYS A 280 -21.83 -2.76 -15.45
CA LYS A 280 -21.78 -4.09 -16.05
C LYS A 280 -21.89 -4.06 -17.57
N GLY A 281 -20.89 -4.61 -18.24
CA GLY A 281 -20.80 -4.68 -19.70
C GLY A 281 -20.43 -3.36 -20.38
N THR A 282 -19.91 -2.36 -19.64
CA THR A 282 -19.43 -1.08 -20.20
C THR A 282 -18.07 -0.70 -19.58
N ASP A 283 -17.38 0.25 -20.21
CA ASP A 283 -16.15 0.85 -19.67
C ASP A 283 -16.40 2.02 -18.70
N ASN A 284 -17.66 2.31 -18.38
CA ASN A 284 -18.02 3.42 -17.51
C ASN A 284 -17.63 3.15 -16.05
N LYS A 285 -16.62 3.85 -15.55
CA LYS A 285 -16.17 3.78 -14.16
C LYS A 285 -17.21 4.42 -13.25
N LEU A 286 -17.65 3.68 -12.24
CA LEU A 286 -18.66 4.11 -11.26
C LEU A 286 -18.05 4.45 -9.91
N LEU A 287 -17.08 3.66 -9.44
CA LEU A 287 -16.55 3.77 -8.09
C LEU A 287 -15.17 3.14 -8.06
N GLU A 288 -14.31 3.70 -7.24
CA GLU A 288 -13.00 3.13 -6.89
C GLU A 288 -12.92 2.92 -5.39
N ILE A 289 -12.51 1.72 -4.97
CA ILE A 289 -12.36 1.35 -3.58
C ILE A 289 -10.91 0.98 -3.34
N HIS A 290 -10.26 1.69 -2.40
CA HIS A 290 -8.92 1.35 -1.94
C HIS A 290 -9.02 0.58 -0.62
N GLN A 291 -8.39 -0.57 -0.56
CA GLN A 291 -8.28 -1.38 0.63
C GLN A 291 -6.81 -1.40 1.08
N LYS A 292 -6.57 -1.06 2.33
CA LYS A 292 -5.24 -1.00 2.90
C LYS A 292 -5.14 -1.87 4.14
N PHE A 293 -4.04 -2.61 4.24
CA PHE A 293 -3.73 -3.46 5.38
C PHE A 293 -2.53 -2.91 6.13
N LEU A 294 -2.81 -2.36 7.31
CA LEU A 294 -1.82 -1.76 8.20
C LEU A 294 -1.54 -2.72 9.33
N PHE A 295 -0.38 -3.35 9.31
CA PHE A 295 0.03 -4.27 10.37
C PHE A 295 1.02 -3.60 11.30
N THR A 296 0.91 -3.91 12.58
CA THR A 296 1.83 -3.46 13.61
C THR A 296 3.04 -4.39 13.73
N MET A 297 3.99 -4.06 14.61
CA MET A 297 5.23 -4.81 14.87
C MET A 297 5.03 -6.31 15.20
N THR A 298 3.79 -6.76 15.41
CA THR A 298 3.47 -8.18 15.65
C THR A 298 3.23 -8.98 14.38
N TRP A 299 3.33 -8.36 13.19
CA TRP A 299 3.18 -9.05 11.92
C TRP A 299 4.19 -10.18 11.75
N ARG A 300 3.71 -11.42 11.60
CA ARG A 300 4.52 -12.63 11.44
C ARG A 300 4.03 -13.44 10.25
N PRO A 301 4.30 -13.01 9.02
CA PRO A 301 3.75 -13.64 7.80
C PRO A 301 4.16 -15.13 7.67
N ARG A 302 5.31 -15.55 8.26
CA ARG A 302 5.75 -16.95 8.26
C ARG A 302 4.89 -17.85 9.13
N SER A 303 4.10 -17.30 10.03
CA SER A 303 3.14 -18.06 10.85
C SER A 303 1.81 -18.27 10.16
N TYR A 304 1.56 -17.57 9.04
CA TYR A 304 0.41 -17.83 8.19
C TYR A 304 0.57 -19.20 7.52
N LEU A 305 -0.35 -20.10 7.86
CA LEU A 305 -0.41 -21.45 7.29
C LEU A 305 -1.55 -21.51 6.29
N GLU A 306 -1.25 -21.94 5.08
CA GLU A 306 -2.27 -22.18 4.08
C GLU A 306 -3.14 -23.37 4.51
N SER A 307 -4.45 -23.28 4.32
CA SER A 307 -5.31 -24.42 4.59
C SER A 307 -4.97 -25.56 3.62
N PRO A 308 -5.03 -26.83 4.03
CA PRO A 308 -4.79 -27.97 3.12
C PRO A 308 -5.65 -27.96 1.87
N ALA A 309 -6.89 -27.45 1.98
CA ALA A 309 -7.80 -27.33 0.84
C ALA A 309 -7.33 -26.25 -0.15
N ASP A 310 -6.73 -25.17 0.31
CA ASP A 310 -6.22 -24.09 -0.54
C ASP A 310 -4.95 -24.54 -1.27
N VAL A 311 -4.06 -25.25 -0.58
CA VAL A 311 -2.86 -25.87 -1.19
C VAL A 311 -3.24 -26.86 -2.30
N GLU A 312 -4.26 -27.72 -2.06
CA GLU A 312 -4.77 -28.62 -3.08
C GLU A 312 -5.37 -27.91 -4.29
N ASN A 313 -6.06 -26.80 -4.08
CA ASN A 313 -6.65 -26.00 -5.16
C ASN A 313 -5.56 -25.29 -5.97
N LEU A 314 -4.56 -24.71 -5.34
CA LEU A 314 -3.42 -24.07 -5.99
C LEU A 314 -2.56 -25.07 -6.78
N LEU A 315 -2.38 -26.29 -6.25
CA LEU A 315 -1.72 -27.39 -6.96
C LEU A 315 -2.50 -27.83 -8.21
N LYS A 316 -3.83 -27.92 -8.11
CA LYS A 316 -4.70 -28.28 -9.24
C LYS A 316 -4.72 -27.20 -10.33
N GLN A 317 -4.54 -25.93 -9.97
CA GLN A 317 -4.48 -24.79 -10.89
C GLN A 317 -3.09 -24.60 -11.50
N GLY A 318 -2.06 -25.30 -11.01
CA GLY A 318 -0.67 -25.18 -11.48
C GLY A 318 0.05 -23.94 -10.97
N ASP A 319 -0.51 -23.26 -9.97
CA ASP A 319 0.03 -22.02 -9.40
C ASP A 319 1.06 -22.27 -8.28
N LEU A 320 1.18 -23.50 -7.79
CA LEU A 320 2.19 -23.95 -6.83
C LEU A 320 3.17 -24.90 -7.51
N VAL A 321 4.42 -24.47 -7.65
CA VAL A 321 5.54 -25.31 -8.06
C VAL A 321 6.45 -25.47 -6.86
N PHE A 322 6.55 -26.69 -6.33
CA PHE A 322 7.60 -27.01 -5.36
C PHE A 322 8.96 -27.03 -6.08
N LEU A 323 9.86 -26.13 -5.72
CA LEU A 323 11.26 -26.13 -6.10
C LEU A 323 12.09 -26.92 -5.10
#